data_4636b931b6d5e7eb6d2002324984f491
#
_entry.id   4636b931b6d5e7eb6d2002324984f491
#
_cell.length_a   1.000
_cell.length_b   1.000
_cell.length_c   1.000
_cell.angle_alpha   90.00
_cell.angle_beta   90.00
_cell.angle_gamma   90.00
#
_symmetry.space_group_name_H-M   'P 1'
#
loop_
_entity.id
_entity.type
_entity.pdbx_description
1 polymer ?
#
loop_
_entity_poly.entity_id
_entity_poly.type
_entity_poly.pdbx_seq_one_letter_code
_entity_poly.pdbx_strand_id
1 'polypeptide(L)'
;MVHPASGYLIGNVLRRAPLVAKAVSEAIKNKNLSTYHIARKGWETLWSKELIRKKSLYQFGLEKLMRFDEKLLREFFGSFFQLPKNQWYGFLTDTLSLKEIVYAMCVMFIKAPWSVKKGLMIMHGREFKMLLRIIFPNI
;
A
#
# COMPACT_ATOMS: atom_id res chain seq x y z
N MET A 1 10.24 -8.02 -5.29
CA MET A 1 8.92 -7.49 -5.70
C MET A 1 8.91 -5.99 -5.46
N VAL A 2 8.87 -5.19 -6.52
CA VAL A 2 8.85 -3.71 -6.44
C VAL A 2 7.48 -3.25 -5.97
N HIS A 3 7.44 -2.27 -5.07
CA HIS A 3 6.16 -1.68 -4.64
C HIS A 3 5.57 -0.88 -5.81
N PRO A 4 4.35 -1.19 -6.29
CA PRO A 4 3.83 -0.64 -7.56
C PRO A 4 3.65 0.89 -7.54
N ALA A 5 3.41 1.49 -6.38
CA ALA A 5 3.20 2.93 -6.27
C ALA A 5 4.47 3.73 -5.91
N SER A 6 5.41 3.13 -5.19
CA SER A 6 6.61 3.83 -4.71
C SER A 6 7.91 3.36 -5.34
N GLY A 7 7.91 2.23 -6.06
CA GLY A 7 9.13 1.62 -6.59
C GLY A 7 10.12 1.17 -5.51
N TYR A 8 9.74 1.24 -4.24
CA TYR A 8 10.63 1.10 -3.10
C TYR A 8 10.94 -0.38 -2.80
N LEU A 9 11.90 -0.92 -3.55
CA LEU A 9 12.31 -2.33 -3.44
C LEU A 9 13.09 -2.60 -2.14
N ILE A 10 14.10 -1.78 -1.86
CA ILE A 10 15.05 -2.00 -0.76
C ILE A 10 14.36 -2.01 0.60
N GLY A 11 13.51 -1.01 0.88
CA GLY A 11 12.77 -0.94 2.14
C GLY A 11 11.83 -2.13 2.36
N ASN A 12 11.22 -2.63 1.30
CA ASN A 12 10.38 -3.83 1.37
C ASN A 12 11.22 -5.10 1.67
N VAL A 13 12.41 -5.22 1.06
CA VAL A 13 13.33 -6.35 1.32
C VAL A 13 13.81 -6.30 2.76
N LEU A 14 14.30 -5.14 3.22
CA LEU A 14 14.82 -5.00 4.59
C LEU A 14 13.78 -5.30 5.66
N ARG A 15 12.52 -4.91 5.47
CA ARG A 15 11.43 -5.24 6.41
C ARG A 15 11.06 -6.71 6.41
N ARG A 16 11.25 -7.41 5.30
CA ARG A 16 10.87 -8.81 5.14
C ARG A 16 11.97 -9.77 5.53
N ALA A 17 13.22 -9.36 5.42
CA ALA A 17 14.36 -10.20 5.79
C ALA A 17 14.26 -10.78 7.20
N PRO A 18 13.90 -10.03 8.26
CA PRO A 18 13.71 -10.59 9.60
C PRO A 18 12.60 -11.65 9.68
N LEU A 19 11.53 -11.50 8.90
CA LEU A 19 10.41 -12.46 8.88
C LEU A 19 10.83 -13.78 8.23
N VAL A 20 11.57 -13.70 7.13
CA VAL A 20 12.14 -14.88 6.46
C VAL A 20 13.16 -15.56 7.38
N ALA A 21 14.06 -14.78 7.99
CA ALA A 21 15.05 -15.31 8.93
C ALA A 21 14.39 -16.04 10.12
N LYS A 22 13.29 -15.46 10.67
CA LYS A 22 12.53 -16.12 11.73
C LYS A 22 11.90 -17.44 11.26
N ALA A 23 11.29 -17.47 10.08
CA ALA A 23 10.69 -18.68 9.53
C ALA A 23 11.73 -19.78 9.29
N VAL A 24 12.91 -19.42 8.78
CA VAL A 24 14.05 -20.36 8.60
C VAL A 24 14.54 -20.88 9.94
N SER A 25 14.75 -19.99 10.92
CA SER A 25 15.20 -20.37 12.28
C SER A 25 14.21 -21.34 12.95
N GLU A 26 12.90 -21.10 12.82
CA GLU A 26 11.88 -22.01 13.35
C GLU A 26 11.87 -23.36 12.62
N ALA A 27 12.06 -23.38 11.31
CA ALA A 27 12.16 -24.60 10.52
C ALA A 27 13.36 -25.46 10.95
N ILE A 28 14.51 -24.82 11.20
CA ILE A 28 15.72 -25.52 11.73
C ILE A 28 15.46 -26.09 13.11
N LYS A 29 14.91 -25.29 14.04
CA LYS A 29 14.61 -25.74 15.41
C LYS A 29 13.65 -26.92 15.44
N ASN A 30 12.66 -26.93 14.58
CA ASN A 30 11.65 -27.98 14.50
C ASN A 30 12.09 -29.16 13.62
N LYS A 31 13.34 -29.16 13.12
CA LYS A 31 13.87 -30.17 12.16
C LYS A 31 12.95 -30.36 10.94
N ASN A 32 12.19 -29.35 10.58
CA ASN A 32 11.30 -29.38 9.43
C ASN A 32 11.80 -28.38 8.38
N LEU A 33 12.72 -28.85 7.56
CA LEU A 33 13.37 -28.04 6.50
C LEU A 33 12.63 -28.10 5.16
N SER A 34 11.38 -28.54 5.14
CA SER A 34 10.66 -28.56 3.87
C SER A 34 10.52 -27.14 3.31
N THR A 35 10.93 -26.97 2.06
CA THR A 35 10.81 -25.69 1.34
C THR A 35 9.38 -25.15 1.35
N TYR A 36 8.40 -26.04 1.33
CA TYR A 36 6.99 -25.68 1.44
C TYR A 36 6.64 -25.04 2.79
N HIS A 37 7.13 -25.59 3.90
CA HIS A 37 6.87 -25.06 5.23
C HIS A 37 7.47 -23.66 5.41
N ILE A 38 8.70 -23.46 4.95
CA ILE A 38 9.37 -22.16 4.97
C ILE A 38 8.62 -21.16 4.10
N ALA A 39 8.27 -21.55 2.88
CA ALA A 39 7.54 -20.71 1.95
C ALA A 39 6.14 -20.36 2.48
N ARG A 40 5.42 -21.32 3.06
CA ARG A 40 4.09 -21.11 3.64
C ARG A 40 4.12 -20.12 4.79
N LYS A 41 5.00 -20.29 5.78
CA LYS A 41 5.15 -19.34 6.89
C LYS A 41 5.55 -17.96 6.42
N GLY A 42 6.50 -17.87 5.50
CA GLY A 42 6.88 -16.60 4.88
C GLY A 42 5.70 -15.94 4.16
N TRP A 43 4.93 -16.74 3.43
CA TRP A 43 3.75 -16.27 2.71
C TRP A 43 2.63 -15.79 3.64
N GLU A 44 2.28 -16.56 4.67
CA GLU A 44 1.27 -16.19 5.67
C GLU A 44 1.62 -14.87 6.37
N THR A 45 2.91 -14.65 6.65
CA THR A 45 3.39 -13.40 7.26
C THR A 45 3.37 -12.22 6.27
N LEU A 46 3.64 -12.48 4.99
CA LEU A 46 3.66 -11.46 3.94
C LEU A 46 2.27 -11.03 3.47
N TRP A 47 1.27 -11.89 3.65
CA TRP A 47 -0.11 -11.67 3.19
C TRP A 47 -1.08 -11.47 4.35
N SER A 48 -0.63 -10.80 5.41
CA SER A 48 -1.58 -10.36 6.44
C SER A 48 -2.72 -9.54 5.81
N LYS A 49 -3.91 -9.64 6.38
CA LYS A 49 -5.10 -8.89 5.91
C LYS A 49 -4.81 -7.38 5.78
N GLU A 50 -4.00 -6.86 6.70
CA GLU A 50 -3.59 -5.45 6.69
C GLU A 50 -2.71 -5.13 5.46
N LEU A 51 -1.76 -5.99 5.14
CA LEU A 51 -0.89 -5.80 3.99
C LEU A 51 -1.65 -5.88 2.66
N ILE A 52 -2.62 -6.80 2.55
CA ILE A 52 -3.49 -6.89 1.36
C ILE A 52 -4.30 -5.60 1.20
N ARG A 53 -4.92 -5.12 2.28
CA ARG A 53 -5.66 -3.85 2.28
C ARG A 53 -4.79 -2.67 1.87
N LYS A 54 -3.60 -2.58 2.46
CA LYS A 54 -2.65 -1.52 2.17
C LYS A 54 -2.21 -1.52 0.71
N LYS A 55 -1.86 -2.69 0.16
CA LYS A 55 -1.51 -2.84 -1.26
C LYS A 55 -2.67 -2.48 -2.19
N SER A 56 -3.89 -2.92 -1.86
CA SER A 56 -5.08 -2.59 -2.65
C SER A 56 -5.36 -1.09 -2.64
N LEU A 57 -5.12 -0.41 -1.50
CA LEU A 57 -5.28 1.03 -1.38
C LEU A 57 -4.25 1.80 -2.24
N TYR A 58 -2.98 1.38 -2.22
CA TYR A 58 -1.96 1.96 -3.09
C TYR A 58 -2.25 1.73 -4.57
N GLN A 59 -2.68 0.53 -4.93
CA GLN A 59 -3.05 0.22 -6.31
C GLN A 59 -4.26 1.04 -6.76
N PHE A 60 -5.27 1.19 -5.90
CA PHE A 60 -6.41 2.07 -6.14
C PHE A 60 -5.95 3.51 -6.41
N GLY A 61 -5.07 4.05 -5.57
CA GLY A 61 -4.51 5.39 -5.76
C GLY A 61 -3.75 5.53 -7.08
N LEU A 62 -2.92 4.54 -7.43
CA LEU A 62 -2.17 4.52 -8.68
C LEU A 62 -3.08 4.51 -9.91
N GLU A 63 -4.11 3.65 -9.92
CA GLU A 63 -5.11 3.59 -11.01
C GLU A 63 -5.84 4.93 -11.20
N LYS A 64 -6.09 5.65 -10.11
CA LYS A 64 -6.64 7.01 -10.17
C LYS A 64 -5.68 7.99 -10.82
N LEU A 65 -4.44 8.01 -10.35
CA LEU A 65 -3.42 8.94 -10.85
C LEU A 65 -3.10 8.71 -12.33
N MET A 66 -3.10 7.46 -12.80
CA MET A 66 -2.88 7.14 -14.22
C MET A 66 -3.95 7.71 -15.16
N ARG A 67 -5.10 8.14 -14.64
CA ARG A 67 -6.20 8.73 -15.42
C ARG A 67 -6.24 10.25 -15.34
N PHE A 68 -5.41 10.84 -14.51
CA PHE A 68 -5.33 12.28 -14.36
C PHE A 68 -4.50 12.86 -15.51
N ASP A 69 -4.98 13.96 -16.08
CA ASP A 69 -4.19 14.79 -16.96
C ASP A 69 -3.10 15.53 -16.16
N GLU A 70 -2.22 16.20 -16.86
CA GLU A 70 -1.08 16.90 -16.25
C GLU A 70 -1.54 17.97 -15.23
N LYS A 71 -2.63 18.68 -15.50
CA LYS A 71 -3.17 19.71 -14.61
C LYS A 71 -3.67 19.09 -13.31
N LEU A 72 -4.47 18.04 -13.40
CA LEU A 72 -4.99 17.32 -12.24
C LEU A 72 -3.87 16.68 -11.42
N LEU A 73 -2.84 16.13 -12.07
CA LEU A 73 -1.65 15.60 -11.39
C LEU A 73 -0.93 16.69 -10.60
N ARG A 74 -0.71 17.87 -11.18
CA ARG A 74 -0.08 19.01 -10.47
C ARG A 74 -0.90 19.44 -9.26
N GLU A 75 -2.22 19.56 -9.41
CA GLU A 75 -3.13 19.92 -8.31
C GLU A 75 -3.16 18.85 -7.22
N PHE A 76 -3.18 17.58 -7.60
CA PHE A 76 -3.11 16.45 -6.67
C PHE A 76 -1.80 16.45 -5.88
N PHE A 77 -0.65 16.52 -6.55
CA PHE A 77 0.65 16.55 -5.86
C PHE A 77 0.84 17.83 -5.05
N GLY A 78 0.32 18.96 -5.51
CA GLY A 78 0.28 20.19 -4.72
C GLY A 78 -0.44 19.99 -3.39
N SER A 79 -1.59 19.29 -3.40
CA SER A 79 -2.35 18.95 -2.18
C SER A 79 -1.64 17.89 -1.33
N PHE A 80 -1.01 16.90 -1.97
CA PHE A 80 -0.27 15.85 -1.29
C PHE A 80 0.94 16.38 -0.52
N PHE A 81 1.71 17.29 -1.10
CA PHE A 81 2.87 17.89 -0.44
C PHE A 81 2.52 18.93 0.63
N GLN A 82 1.25 19.32 0.75
CA GLN A 82 0.75 20.10 1.88
C GLN A 82 0.49 19.25 3.14
N LEU A 83 0.56 17.93 3.03
CA LEU A 83 0.53 17.04 4.19
C LEU A 83 1.78 17.27 5.07
N PRO A 84 1.70 17.02 6.39
CA PRO A 84 2.87 17.00 7.25
C PRO A 84 3.99 16.11 6.70
N LYS A 85 5.25 16.55 6.84
CA LYS A 85 6.42 15.87 6.27
C LYS A 85 6.50 14.38 6.62
N ASN A 86 6.18 14.02 7.85
CA ASN A 86 6.14 12.62 8.31
C ASN A 86 5.08 11.78 7.57
N GLN A 87 3.96 12.38 7.16
CA GLN A 87 2.89 11.69 6.46
C GLN A 87 3.26 11.43 4.99
N TRP A 88 3.59 12.46 4.20
CA TRP A 88 3.92 12.23 2.81
C TRP A 88 5.22 11.43 2.64
N TYR A 89 6.23 11.63 3.52
CA TYR A 89 7.43 10.81 3.52
C TYR A 89 7.12 9.35 3.88
N GLY A 90 6.31 9.14 4.92
CA GLY A 90 5.87 7.80 5.31
C GLY A 90 5.03 7.10 4.24
N PHE A 91 4.29 7.86 3.42
CA PHE A 91 3.58 7.34 2.24
C PHE A 91 4.57 6.83 1.18
N LEU A 92 5.59 7.63 0.85
CA LEU A 92 6.61 7.27 -0.14
C LEU A 92 7.49 6.10 0.31
N THR A 93 7.79 6.02 1.61
CA THR A 93 8.63 4.95 2.18
C THR A 93 7.85 3.73 2.66
N ASP A 94 6.52 3.72 2.49
CA ASP A 94 5.62 2.65 2.94
C ASP A 94 5.73 2.36 4.46
N THR A 95 6.02 3.39 5.27
CA THR A 95 6.15 3.25 6.72
C THR A 95 4.86 3.48 7.49
N LEU A 96 3.86 4.12 6.87
CA LEU A 96 2.58 4.38 7.52
C LEU A 96 1.78 3.09 7.73
N SER A 97 1.07 3.02 8.83
CA SER A 97 0.01 2.03 9.05
C SER A 97 -1.19 2.30 8.13
N LEU A 98 -2.08 1.33 7.97
CA LEU A 98 -3.30 1.50 7.18
C LEU A 98 -4.15 2.68 7.69
N LYS A 99 -4.26 2.84 9.02
CA LYS A 99 -5.03 3.94 9.64
C LYS A 99 -4.44 5.31 9.30
N GLU A 100 -3.11 5.44 9.37
CA GLU A 100 -2.42 6.69 9.02
C GLU A 100 -2.56 7.01 7.54
N ILE A 101 -2.51 6.02 6.65
CA ILE A 101 -2.75 6.20 5.22
C ILE A 101 -4.16 6.73 4.97
N VAL A 102 -5.18 6.08 5.56
CA VAL A 102 -6.58 6.52 5.39
C VAL A 102 -6.76 7.94 5.94
N TYR A 103 -6.21 8.23 7.12
CA TYR A 103 -6.26 9.58 7.69
C TYR A 103 -5.61 10.63 6.77
N ALA A 104 -4.40 10.35 6.28
CA ALA A 104 -3.68 11.26 5.38
C ALA A 104 -4.47 11.48 4.07
N MET A 105 -5.08 10.42 3.51
CA MET A 105 -5.95 10.53 2.33
C MET A 105 -7.18 11.39 2.59
N CYS A 106 -7.83 11.24 3.75
CA CYS A 106 -8.97 12.09 4.13
C CYS A 106 -8.55 13.56 4.26
N VAL A 107 -7.44 13.85 4.93
CA VAL A 107 -6.91 15.22 5.08
C VAL A 107 -6.58 15.83 3.71
N MET A 108 -5.90 15.06 2.86
CA MET A 108 -5.59 15.48 1.50
C MET A 108 -6.86 15.75 0.69
N PHE A 109 -7.85 14.86 0.77
CA PHE A 109 -9.13 15.03 0.06
C PHE A 109 -9.88 16.29 0.50
N ILE A 110 -9.90 16.60 1.81
CA ILE A 110 -10.53 17.81 2.33
C ILE A 110 -9.87 19.07 1.77
N LYS A 111 -8.53 19.09 1.73
CA LYS A 111 -7.74 20.23 1.26
C LYS A 111 -7.64 20.34 -0.27
N ALA A 112 -7.88 19.26 -0.99
CA ALA A 112 -7.75 19.23 -2.44
C ALA A 112 -8.75 20.16 -3.15
N PRO A 113 -8.39 20.75 -4.31
CA PRO A 113 -9.30 21.47 -5.18
C PRO A 113 -10.48 20.60 -5.64
N TRP A 114 -11.59 21.23 -6.01
CA TRP A 114 -12.79 20.52 -6.44
C TRP A 114 -12.56 19.62 -7.67
N SER A 115 -11.72 20.06 -8.60
CA SER A 115 -11.28 19.27 -9.76
C SER A 115 -10.69 17.91 -9.36
N VAL A 116 -9.77 17.91 -8.39
CA VAL A 116 -9.16 16.70 -7.84
C VAL A 116 -10.18 15.84 -7.10
N LYS A 117 -11.04 16.45 -6.28
CA LYS A 117 -12.14 15.73 -5.59
C LYS A 117 -13.04 15.01 -6.57
N LYS A 118 -13.48 15.71 -7.63
CA LYS A 118 -14.29 15.12 -8.70
C LYS A 118 -13.56 13.96 -9.39
N GLY A 119 -12.29 14.12 -9.75
CA GLY A 119 -11.48 13.08 -10.36
C GLY A 119 -11.33 11.82 -9.47
N LEU A 120 -11.15 12.02 -8.17
CA LEU A 120 -11.06 10.92 -7.20
C LEU A 120 -12.41 10.21 -6.97
N MET A 121 -13.55 10.93 -7.05
CA MET A 121 -14.88 10.35 -6.86
C MET A 121 -15.39 9.53 -8.05
N ILE A 122 -14.93 9.81 -9.27
CA ILE A 122 -15.29 9.02 -10.45
C ILE A 122 -14.69 7.63 -10.33
N MET A 123 -15.53 6.59 -10.18
CA MET A 123 -15.08 5.21 -10.03
C MET A 123 -15.35 4.38 -11.28
N HIS A 124 -14.42 3.50 -11.61
CA HIS A 124 -14.51 2.53 -12.69
C HIS A 124 -14.52 1.11 -12.13
N GLY A 125 -14.92 0.11 -12.91
CA GLY A 125 -15.14 -1.25 -12.42
C GLY A 125 -13.91 -1.90 -11.74
N ARG A 126 -12.69 -1.64 -12.21
CA ARG A 126 -11.46 -2.14 -11.56
C ARG A 126 -11.25 -1.50 -10.19
N GLU A 127 -11.45 -0.21 -10.09
CA GLU A 127 -11.30 0.55 -8.84
C GLU A 127 -12.33 0.12 -7.81
N PHE A 128 -13.56 -0.13 -8.24
CA PHE A 128 -14.59 -0.69 -7.37
C PHE A 128 -14.21 -2.05 -6.80
N LYS A 129 -13.65 -2.95 -7.62
CA LYS A 129 -13.13 -4.24 -7.13
C LYS A 129 -11.99 -4.06 -6.11
N MET A 130 -11.10 -3.08 -6.32
CA MET A 130 -10.04 -2.78 -5.34
C MET A 130 -10.60 -2.24 -4.05
N LEU A 131 -11.59 -1.36 -4.11
CA LEU A 131 -12.28 -0.83 -2.94
C LEU A 131 -12.96 -1.96 -2.14
N LEU A 132 -13.63 -2.89 -2.82
CA LEU A 132 -14.20 -4.07 -2.17
C LEU A 132 -13.14 -4.90 -1.44
N ARG A 133 -11.96 -5.11 -2.03
CA ARG A 133 -10.86 -5.82 -1.37
C ARG A 133 -10.28 -5.08 -0.17
N ILE A 134 -10.32 -3.74 -0.16
CA ILE A 134 -9.92 -2.94 1.00
C ILE A 134 -10.90 -3.13 2.16
N ILE A 135 -12.20 -3.14 1.85
CA ILE A 135 -13.27 -3.28 2.85
C ILE A 135 -13.41 -4.75 3.28
N PHE A 136 -13.40 -5.65 2.32
CA PHE A 136 -13.62 -7.10 2.51
C PHE A 136 -12.40 -7.90 2.02
N PRO A 137 -11.34 -8.02 2.79
CA PRO A 137 -10.08 -8.66 2.36
C PRO A 137 -10.16 -10.17 2.14
N ASN A 138 -11.31 -10.78 2.37
CA ASN A 138 -11.55 -12.22 2.21
C ASN A 138 -12.33 -12.58 0.91
N ILE A 139 -12.62 -11.56 0.04
CA ILE A 139 -13.31 -11.78 -1.24
C ILE A 139 -12.22 -11.78 -2.37
#